data_7c124f0ceffdedf88655dda21ea8d941
#
_entry.id   7c124f0ceffdedf88655dda21ea8d941
#
_cell.length_a   1.000
_cell.length_b   1.000
_cell.length_c   1.000
_cell.angle_alpha   90.00
_cell.angle_beta   90.00
_cell.angle_gamma   90.00
#
_symmetry.space_group_name_H-M   'P 1'
#
loop_
_entity.id
_entity.type
_entity.pdbx_description
1 polymer ?
#
loop_
_entity_poly.entity_id
_entity_poly.type
_entity_poly.pdbx_seq_one_letter_code
_entity_poly.pdbx_strand_id
1 'polypeptide(L)'
;MIKPTLLVLAAGMGSRYGSLKQMDGVGPGNEAIIDYSVYDAIRAGFGKVVFVIRHSFASDFQEVFTEERFGGRIRVEYVYQELDCLPEGFTVPEGRVKPWGTNHAILVARDAVHEPFAVINADDFYGAEAFRTIAEYLRGLDGASGRYCMVAYLSLIHISEPTR
;
A
#
# COMPACT_ATOMS: atom_id res chain seq x y z
N MET A 1 -5.94 -19.24 11.73
CA MET A 1 -4.66 -18.71 11.20
C MET A 1 -4.91 -17.24 10.87
N ILE A 2 -4.11 -16.34 11.40
CA ILE A 2 -4.26 -14.90 11.17
C ILE A 2 -3.94 -14.61 9.69
N LYS A 3 -4.85 -13.92 8.99
CA LYS A 3 -4.61 -13.44 7.64
C LYS A 3 -4.00 -12.03 7.74
N PRO A 4 -2.83 -11.77 7.16
CA PRO A 4 -2.22 -10.46 7.22
C PRO A 4 -3.01 -9.42 6.42
N THR A 5 -2.77 -8.14 6.73
CA THR A 5 -3.32 -7.00 6.01
C THR A 5 -2.29 -6.43 5.04
N LEU A 6 -2.72 -6.05 3.85
CA LEU A 6 -1.93 -5.27 2.89
C LEU A 6 -2.28 -3.78 3.04
N LEU A 7 -1.30 -2.95 3.36
CA LEU A 7 -1.43 -1.50 3.41
C LEU A 7 -0.83 -0.91 2.12
N VAL A 8 -1.66 -0.27 1.31
CA VAL A 8 -1.26 0.30 0.01
C VAL A 8 -1.20 1.82 0.12
N LEU A 9 -0.02 2.38 -0.08
CA LEU A 9 0.21 3.82 0.02
C LEU A 9 -0.10 4.50 -1.32
N ALA A 10 -1.29 5.08 -1.41
CA ALA A 10 -1.82 5.74 -2.60
C ALA A 10 -2.01 7.26 -2.46
N ALA A 11 -1.77 7.84 -1.28
CA ALA A 11 -2.00 9.26 -1.01
C ALA A 11 -1.03 10.21 -1.75
N GLY A 12 0.12 9.71 -2.20
CA GLY A 12 1.08 10.47 -3.02
C GLY A 12 0.67 10.62 -4.48
N MET A 13 -0.40 9.99 -4.88
CA MET A 13 -0.91 9.91 -6.23
C MET A 13 -1.48 11.26 -6.71
N GLY A 14 -1.07 11.69 -7.89
CA GLY A 14 -1.71 12.82 -8.58
C GLY A 14 -1.04 14.19 -8.45
N SER A 15 -0.04 14.38 -7.58
CA SER A 15 0.54 15.71 -7.38
C SER A 15 1.36 16.25 -8.57
N ARG A 16 1.78 15.40 -9.52
CA ARG A 16 2.65 15.80 -10.63
C ARG A 16 1.96 15.94 -11.99
N TYR A 17 0.76 15.35 -12.19
CA TYR A 17 0.15 15.24 -13.52
C TYR A 17 -1.36 15.48 -13.59
N GLY A 18 -2.03 15.89 -12.50
CA GLY A 18 -3.45 16.28 -12.50
C GLY A 18 -4.46 15.17 -12.86
N SER A 19 -4.00 13.93 -13.02
CA SER A 19 -4.87 12.76 -13.25
C SER A 19 -4.45 11.60 -12.35
N LEU A 20 -5.41 10.72 -12.06
CA LEU A 20 -5.21 9.50 -11.26
C LEU A 20 -4.47 8.42 -12.07
N LYS A 21 -3.21 8.70 -12.47
CA LYS A 21 -2.40 7.79 -13.31
C LYS A 21 -2.26 6.36 -12.76
N GLN A 22 -2.47 6.17 -11.48
CA GLN A 22 -2.43 4.83 -10.87
C GLN A 22 -3.72 4.03 -11.12
N MET A 23 -4.73 4.69 -11.66
CA MET A 23 -5.92 4.04 -12.21
C MET A 23 -5.77 3.78 -13.71
N ASP A 24 -4.70 4.31 -14.34
CA ASP A 24 -4.43 4.03 -15.75
C ASP A 24 -4.10 2.55 -15.90
N GLY A 25 -4.85 1.89 -16.77
CA GLY A 25 -4.64 0.49 -17.08
C GLY A 25 -3.32 0.27 -17.80
N VAL A 26 -2.50 -0.62 -17.27
CA VAL A 26 -1.23 -1.06 -17.87
C VAL A 26 -1.37 -2.47 -18.45
N GLY A 27 -2.38 -3.20 -18.01
CA GLY A 27 -2.65 -4.56 -18.45
C GLY A 27 -3.56 -4.65 -19.67
N PRO A 28 -3.64 -5.81 -20.31
CA PRO A 28 -4.46 -6.03 -21.53
C PRO A 28 -5.96 -5.88 -21.30
N GLY A 29 -6.45 -6.05 -20.07
CA GLY A 29 -7.83 -5.83 -19.64
C GLY A 29 -8.04 -4.50 -18.92
N ASN A 30 -7.13 -3.54 -19.09
CA ASN A 30 -7.14 -2.25 -18.42
C ASN A 30 -6.92 -2.34 -16.88
N GLU A 31 -6.16 -3.35 -16.43
CA GLU A 31 -5.78 -3.48 -15.03
C GLU A 31 -4.69 -2.45 -14.67
N ALA A 32 -4.87 -1.79 -13.54
CA ALA A 32 -3.84 -0.91 -12.95
C ALA A 32 -2.76 -1.74 -12.22
N ILE A 33 -1.61 -1.14 -11.90
CA ILE A 33 -0.56 -1.80 -11.10
C ILE A 33 -1.09 -2.31 -9.76
N ILE A 34 -1.99 -1.56 -9.14
CA ILE A 34 -2.68 -1.94 -7.89
C ILE A 34 -3.42 -3.28 -8.04
N ASP A 35 -4.09 -3.52 -9.17
CA ASP A 35 -4.84 -4.76 -9.41
C ASP A 35 -3.93 -5.98 -9.33
N TYR A 36 -2.74 -5.91 -9.93
CA TYR A 36 -1.74 -6.97 -9.85
C TYR A 36 -1.25 -7.19 -8.44
N SER A 37 -0.97 -6.11 -7.71
CA SER A 37 -0.53 -6.19 -6.31
C SER A 37 -1.57 -6.82 -5.40
N VAL A 38 -2.85 -6.41 -5.52
CA VAL A 38 -3.94 -6.99 -4.73
C VAL A 38 -4.23 -8.43 -5.15
N TYR A 39 -4.16 -8.76 -6.45
CA TYR A 39 -4.31 -10.12 -6.93
C TYR A 39 -3.25 -11.06 -6.34
N ASP A 40 -2.00 -10.65 -6.35
CA ASP A 40 -0.90 -11.43 -5.78
C ASP A 40 -1.02 -11.55 -4.24
N ALA A 41 -1.46 -10.50 -3.56
CA ALA A 41 -1.74 -10.54 -2.13
C ALA A 41 -2.86 -11.54 -1.78
N ILE A 42 -3.95 -11.57 -2.56
CA ILE A 42 -5.03 -12.56 -2.39
C ILE A 42 -4.47 -13.98 -2.52
N ARG A 43 -3.67 -14.24 -3.53
CA ARG A 43 -3.04 -15.56 -3.76
C ARG A 43 -2.06 -15.93 -2.64
N ALA A 44 -1.37 -14.95 -2.09
CA ALA A 44 -0.49 -15.12 -0.94
C ALA A 44 -1.25 -15.28 0.39
N GLY A 45 -2.58 -15.08 0.41
CA GLY A 45 -3.45 -15.32 1.57
C GLY A 45 -3.63 -14.12 2.50
N PHE A 46 -3.45 -12.90 2.00
CA PHE A 46 -3.89 -11.69 2.68
C PHE A 46 -5.42 -11.68 2.79
N GLY A 47 -5.95 -11.16 3.90
CA GLY A 47 -7.39 -11.15 4.17
C GLY A 47 -8.04 -9.77 4.01
N LYS A 48 -7.22 -8.73 4.05
CA LYS A 48 -7.67 -7.34 3.97
C LYS A 48 -6.66 -6.50 3.20
N VAL A 49 -7.14 -5.54 2.43
CA VAL A 49 -6.36 -4.44 1.88
C VAL A 49 -6.88 -3.12 2.45
N VAL A 50 -5.97 -2.27 2.90
CA VAL A 50 -6.27 -0.91 3.36
C VAL A 50 -5.56 0.06 2.43
N PHE A 51 -6.32 0.90 1.76
CA PHE A 51 -5.79 1.94 0.88
C PHE A 51 -5.64 3.25 1.65
N VAL A 52 -4.43 3.79 1.69
CA VAL A 52 -4.17 5.14 2.20
C VAL A 52 -4.32 6.12 1.04
N ILE A 53 -5.38 6.90 1.05
CA ILE A 53 -5.75 7.83 -0.02
C ILE A 53 -5.91 9.25 0.50
N ARG A 54 -6.37 10.17 -0.36
CA ARG A 54 -6.75 11.53 0.03
C ARG A 54 -8.20 11.78 -0.33
N HIS A 55 -8.87 12.65 0.44
CA HIS A 55 -10.26 13.03 0.16
C HIS A 55 -10.45 13.63 -1.25
N SER A 56 -9.42 14.32 -1.76
CA SER A 56 -9.49 15.00 -3.05
C SER A 56 -9.77 14.09 -4.26
N PHE A 57 -9.55 12.77 -4.13
CA PHE A 57 -9.83 11.79 -5.19
C PHE A 57 -10.49 10.52 -4.65
N ALA A 58 -11.01 10.57 -3.43
CA ALA A 58 -11.57 9.40 -2.76
C ALA A 58 -12.74 8.78 -3.53
N SER A 59 -13.65 9.62 -4.05
CA SER A 59 -14.81 9.14 -4.82
C SER A 59 -14.40 8.27 -5.99
N ASP A 60 -13.55 8.81 -6.86
CA ASP A 60 -13.11 8.12 -8.08
C ASP A 60 -12.32 6.84 -7.75
N PHE A 61 -11.49 6.91 -6.69
CA PHE A 61 -10.71 5.75 -6.26
C PHE A 61 -11.59 4.63 -5.69
N GLN A 62 -12.58 4.97 -4.87
CA GLN A 62 -13.50 4.03 -4.25
C GLN A 62 -14.48 3.41 -5.26
N GLU A 63 -14.83 4.11 -6.34
CA GLU A 63 -15.63 3.56 -7.43
C GLU A 63 -14.88 2.45 -8.19
N VAL A 64 -13.55 2.54 -8.26
CA VAL A 64 -12.73 1.59 -9.01
C VAL A 64 -12.26 0.41 -8.16
N PHE A 65 -11.68 0.66 -6.99
CA PHE A 65 -11.04 -0.38 -6.17
C PHE A 65 -11.96 -0.91 -5.07
N THR A 66 -13.03 -1.59 -5.44
CA THR A 66 -14.04 -2.18 -4.55
C THR A 66 -13.74 -3.64 -4.23
N GLU A 67 -14.46 -4.21 -3.26
CA GLU A 67 -14.41 -5.65 -2.98
C GLU A 67 -14.88 -6.48 -4.19
N GLU A 68 -15.90 -6.00 -4.93
CA GLU A 68 -16.43 -6.65 -6.12
C GLU A 68 -15.39 -6.72 -7.23
N ARG A 69 -14.58 -5.68 -7.41
CA ARG A 69 -13.46 -5.68 -8.37
C ARG A 69 -12.49 -6.83 -8.09
N PHE A 70 -12.29 -7.16 -6.83
CA PHE A 70 -11.43 -8.27 -6.40
C PHE A 70 -12.19 -9.59 -6.21
N GLY A 71 -13.43 -9.67 -6.69
CA GLY A 71 -14.28 -10.86 -6.66
C GLY A 71 -14.70 -11.25 -5.24
N GLY A 72 -14.81 -10.31 -4.31
CA GLY A 72 -15.17 -10.56 -2.91
C GLY A 72 -14.15 -11.41 -2.13
N ARG A 73 -12.92 -11.54 -2.63
CA ARG A 73 -11.90 -12.44 -2.06
C ARG A 73 -11.01 -11.77 -1.01
N ILE A 74 -11.08 -10.46 -0.88
CA ILE A 74 -10.32 -9.66 0.07
C ILE A 74 -11.20 -8.50 0.55
N ARG A 75 -11.17 -8.20 1.85
CA ARG A 75 -11.87 -7.05 2.42
C ARG A 75 -11.14 -5.78 2.02
N VAL A 76 -11.88 -4.74 1.63
CA VAL A 76 -11.34 -3.44 1.23
C VAL A 76 -11.72 -2.37 2.23
N GLU A 77 -10.73 -1.64 2.73
CA GLU A 77 -10.92 -0.48 3.60
C GLU A 77 -10.11 0.71 3.07
N TYR A 78 -10.54 1.93 3.44
CA TYR A 78 -9.87 3.16 3.03
C TYR A 78 -9.58 4.01 4.26
N VAL A 79 -8.39 4.62 4.29
CA VAL A 79 -7.99 5.60 5.30
C VAL A 79 -7.45 6.84 4.59
N TYR A 80 -7.55 7.98 5.26
CA TYR A 80 -7.22 9.25 4.63
C TYR A 80 -5.97 9.87 5.23
N GLN A 81 -5.01 10.21 4.36
CA GLN A 81 -3.81 10.93 4.74
C GLN A 81 -3.97 12.41 4.37
N GLU A 82 -4.40 13.22 5.33
CA GLU A 82 -4.50 14.68 5.17
C GLU A 82 -3.45 15.40 6.02
N LEU A 83 -3.23 16.69 5.74
CA LEU A 83 -2.19 17.46 6.43
C LEU A 83 -2.47 17.65 7.92
N ASP A 84 -3.74 17.73 8.29
CA ASP A 84 -4.25 17.93 9.64
C ASP A 84 -4.42 16.63 10.46
N CYS A 85 -4.26 15.46 9.83
CA CYS A 85 -4.28 14.17 10.51
C CYS A 85 -3.00 13.95 11.35
N LEU A 86 -2.76 14.82 12.32
CA LEU A 86 -1.57 14.79 13.16
C LEU A 86 -1.87 14.26 14.56
N PRO A 87 -0.89 13.66 15.25
CA PRO A 87 -1.00 13.33 16.66
C PRO A 87 -1.22 14.58 17.52
N GLU A 88 -1.79 14.38 18.71
CA GLU A 88 -1.99 15.44 19.68
C GLU A 88 -0.68 16.20 19.97
N GLY A 89 -0.75 17.52 20.05
CA GLY A 89 0.38 18.39 20.28
C GLY A 89 1.17 18.81 19.02
N PHE A 90 0.79 18.32 17.86
CA PHE A 90 1.39 18.74 16.58
C PHE A 90 0.43 19.60 15.77
N THR A 91 0.96 20.59 15.07
CA THR A 91 0.20 21.48 14.17
C THR A 91 0.83 21.53 12.80
N VAL A 92 0.01 21.82 11.79
CA VAL A 92 0.50 22.00 10.43
C VAL A 92 1.29 23.31 10.35
N PRO A 93 2.57 23.32 9.94
CA PRO A 93 3.33 24.54 9.74
C PRO A 93 2.67 25.45 8.69
N GLU A 94 2.75 26.75 8.91
CA GLU A 94 2.23 27.75 7.97
C GLU A 94 2.82 27.55 6.57
N GLY A 95 1.98 27.60 5.54
CA GLY A 95 2.38 27.45 4.13
C GLY A 95 2.68 26.02 3.69
N ARG A 96 2.53 25.00 4.57
CA ARG A 96 2.74 23.62 4.16
C ARG A 96 1.60 23.11 3.27
N VAL A 97 1.95 22.73 2.04
CA VAL A 97 1.02 22.15 1.05
C VAL A 97 1.36 20.69 0.68
N LYS A 98 2.62 20.27 0.95
CA LYS A 98 3.07 18.92 0.62
C LYS A 98 2.59 17.91 1.69
N PRO A 99 2.14 16.73 1.29
CA PRO A 99 1.77 15.67 2.24
C PRO A 99 2.97 15.29 3.11
N TRP A 100 2.66 14.69 4.26
CA TRP A 100 3.66 14.06 5.12
C TRP A 100 4.21 12.80 4.45
N GLY A 101 5.35 12.30 4.96
CA GLY A 101 6.01 11.12 4.37
C GLY A 101 5.32 9.79 4.71
N THR A 102 5.99 8.71 4.31
CA THR A 102 5.53 7.32 4.45
C THR A 102 5.12 6.94 5.87
N ASN A 103 5.89 7.37 6.88
CA ASN A 103 5.56 7.07 8.28
C ASN A 103 4.21 7.64 8.71
N HIS A 104 3.85 8.81 8.23
CA HIS A 104 2.53 9.40 8.49
C HIS A 104 1.42 8.62 7.78
N ALA A 105 1.66 8.14 6.57
CA ALA A 105 0.72 7.28 5.85
C ALA A 105 0.44 5.97 6.60
N ILE A 106 1.46 5.40 7.24
CA ILE A 106 1.29 4.22 8.11
C ILE A 106 0.54 4.60 9.40
N LEU A 107 0.86 5.75 9.98
CA LEU A 107 0.25 6.20 11.25
C LEU A 107 -1.26 6.41 11.12
N VAL A 108 -1.75 6.98 10.03
CA VAL A 108 -3.20 7.20 9.83
C VAL A 108 -3.97 5.89 9.66
N ALA A 109 -3.30 4.78 9.35
CA ALA A 109 -3.91 3.48 9.21
C ALA A 109 -4.01 2.68 10.53
N ARG A 110 -3.50 3.20 11.65
CA ARG A 110 -3.39 2.49 12.93
C ARG A 110 -4.71 1.92 13.45
N ASP A 111 -5.81 2.65 13.22
CA ASP A 111 -7.13 2.26 13.72
C ASP A 111 -7.86 1.28 12.77
N ALA A 112 -7.32 1.09 11.56
CA ALA A 112 -7.81 0.15 10.55
C ALA A 112 -6.98 -1.15 10.49
N VAL A 113 -5.77 -1.16 11.05
CA VAL A 113 -4.82 -2.29 10.94
C VAL A 113 -4.42 -2.78 12.32
N HIS A 114 -4.91 -3.96 12.68
CA HIS A 114 -4.65 -4.62 13.98
C HIS A 114 -3.90 -5.94 13.84
N GLU A 115 -3.79 -6.45 12.62
CA GLU A 115 -3.10 -7.69 12.29
C GLU A 115 -1.66 -7.39 11.83
N PRO A 116 -0.76 -8.39 11.78
CA PRO A 116 0.48 -8.26 11.05
C PRO A 116 0.22 -7.79 9.61
N PHE A 117 0.99 -6.83 9.12
CA PHE A 117 0.72 -6.20 7.83
C PHE A 117 1.98 -5.96 7.00
N ALA A 118 1.80 -5.91 5.69
CA ALA A 118 2.82 -5.47 4.74
C ALA A 118 2.44 -4.10 4.18
N VAL A 119 3.45 -3.28 3.87
CA VAL A 119 3.30 -1.96 3.28
C VAL A 119 3.88 -1.97 1.87
N ILE A 120 3.13 -1.44 0.90
CA ILE A 120 3.59 -1.25 -0.48
C ILE A 120 3.23 0.14 -1.00
N ASN A 121 3.95 0.61 -2.01
CA ASN A 121 3.53 1.76 -2.81
C ASN A 121 2.51 1.31 -3.87
N ALA A 122 1.58 2.19 -4.21
CA ALA A 122 0.53 1.90 -5.18
C ALA A 122 1.02 1.86 -6.64
N ASP A 123 2.16 2.49 -6.91
CA ASP A 123 2.75 2.66 -8.25
C ASP A 123 3.94 1.75 -8.54
N ASP A 124 4.30 0.87 -7.59
CA ASP A 124 5.38 -0.11 -7.75
C ASP A 124 4.83 -1.52 -8.03
N PHE A 125 5.50 -2.26 -8.92
CA PHE A 125 5.22 -3.67 -9.16
C PHE A 125 6.21 -4.56 -8.39
N TYR A 126 5.69 -5.43 -7.51
CA TYR A 126 6.50 -6.25 -6.61
C TYR A 126 6.63 -7.72 -7.05
N GLY A 127 5.62 -8.25 -7.75
CA GLY A 127 5.56 -9.64 -8.20
C GLY A 127 5.12 -10.64 -7.14
N ALA A 128 4.53 -11.73 -7.58
CA ALA A 128 3.88 -12.74 -6.74
C ALA A 128 4.79 -13.35 -5.66
N GLU A 129 6.07 -13.53 -5.96
CA GLU A 129 7.04 -14.12 -5.04
C GLU A 129 7.26 -13.24 -3.80
N ALA A 130 7.31 -11.91 -3.96
CA ALA A 130 7.45 -10.99 -2.84
C ALA A 130 6.26 -11.08 -1.89
N PHE A 131 5.05 -11.14 -2.43
CA PHE A 131 3.83 -11.29 -1.61
C PHE A 131 3.79 -12.62 -0.88
N ARG A 132 4.21 -13.70 -1.53
CA ARG A 132 4.30 -15.02 -0.89
C ARG A 132 5.29 -15.01 0.28
N THR A 133 6.49 -14.52 0.04
CA THR A 133 7.57 -14.47 1.04
C THR A 133 7.16 -13.63 2.26
N ILE A 134 6.63 -12.43 2.06
CA ILE A 134 6.22 -11.58 3.16
C ILE A 134 5.03 -12.18 3.93
N ALA A 135 4.06 -12.79 3.23
CA ALA A 135 2.90 -13.40 3.87
C ALA A 135 3.28 -14.60 4.74
N GLU A 136 4.22 -15.43 4.31
CA GLU A 136 4.75 -16.56 5.10
C GLU A 136 5.37 -16.04 6.40
N TYR A 137 6.19 -15.02 6.32
CA TYR A 137 6.79 -14.40 7.52
C TYR A 137 5.72 -13.83 8.45
N LEU A 138 4.79 -13.03 7.94
CA LEU A 138 3.76 -12.37 8.75
C LEU A 138 2.84 -13.35 9.48
N ARG A 139 2.52 -14.50 8.87
CA ARG A 139 1.71 -15.54 9.52
C ARG A 139 2.39 -16.19 10.73
N GLY A 140 3.70 -16.16 10.78
CA GLY A 140 4.50 -16.66 11.91
C GLY A 140 4.64 -15.67 13.06
N LEU A 141 4.10 -14.45 12.92
CA LEU A 141 4.19 -13.44 13.96
C LEU A 141 3.03 -13.57 14.97
N ASP A 142 3.35 -13.38 16.22
CA ASP A 142 2.41 -13.22 17.31
C ASP A 142 2.07 -11.74 17.48
N GLY A 143 1.34 -11.08 16.89
CA GLY A 143 0.95 -9.65 16.90
C GLY A 143 1.61 -8.69 17.93
N ALA A 144 2.34 -9.23 18.90
CA ALA A 144 3.01 -8.49 19.98
C ALA A 144 4.53 -8.35 19.79
N SER A 145 5.10 -8.90 18.73
CA SER A 145 6.56 -9.09 18.63
C SER A 145 7.37 -7.83 18.33
N GLY A 146 6.76 -6.76 17.83
CA GLY A 146 7.48 -5.55 17.38
C GLY A 146 8.56 -5.84 16.33
N ARG A 147 8.42 -6.95 15.58
CA ARG A 147 9.39 -7.35 14.56
C ARG A 147 9.07 -6.71 13.23
N TYR A 148 10.13 -6.32 12.53
CA TYR A 148 10.07 -5.74 11.19
C TYR A 148 10.85 -6.63 10.21
N CYS A 149 10.40 -6.67 8.97
CA CYS A 149 11.10 -7.33 7.89
C CYS A 149 10.92 -6.56 6.58
N MET A 150 11.76 -6.89 5.61
CA MET A 150 11.70 -6.31 4.27
C MET A 150 12.04 -7.40 3.27
N VAL A 151 11.30 -7.45 2.16
CA VAL A 151 11.67 -8.28 1.00
C VAL A 151 12.73 -7.54 0.21
N ALA A 152 13.91 -8.15 0.07
CA ALA A 152 14.99 -7.58 -0.72
C ALA A 152 14.99 -8.19 -2.14
N TYR A 153 15.31 -7.35 -3.12
CA TYR A 153 15.47 -7.75 -4.51
C TYR A 153 16.96 -7.69 -4.89
N LEU A 154 17.44 -8.75 -5.53
CA LEU A 154 18.78 -8.74 -6.06
C LEU A 154 18.84 -7.88 -7.32
N SER A 155 19.60 -6.78 -7.28
CA SER A 155 19.82 -5.95 -8.46
C SER A 155 20.93 -6.51 -9.33
N LEU A 156 20.58 -6.97 -10.52
CA LEU A 156 21.58 -7.45 -11.52
C LEU A 156 22.47 -6.32 -12.04
N ILE A 157 22.03 -5.07 -11.98
CA ILE A 157 22.83 -3.90 -12.39
C ILE A 157 24.08 -3.75 -11.51
N HIS A 158 23.96 -4.02 -10.21
CA HIS A 158 25.10 -3.94 -9.29
C HIS A 158 26.03 -5.15 -9.32
N ILE A 159 25.62 -6.24 -9.96
CA ILE A 159 26.44 -7.46 -10.13
C ILE A 159 27.29 -7.38 -11.40
N SER A 160 26.84 -6.63 -12.41
CA SER A 160 27.49 -6.54 -13.73
C SER A 160 28.48 -5.39 -13.86
N GLU A 161 28.53 -4.43 -12.96
CA GLU A 161 29.54 -3.36 -12.98
C GLU A 161 30.79 -3.78 -12.22
N PRO A 162 31.98 -3.84 -12.90
CA PRO A 162 33.22 -4.01 -12.18
C PRO A 162 33.43 -2.78 -11.28
N THR A 163 33.57 -3.01 -10.00
CA THR A 163 34.02 -1.99 -9.03
C THR A 163 35.36 -1.43 -9.54
N ARG A 164 35.37 -0.20 -10.00
CA ARG A 164 36.58 0.56 -10.29
C ARG A 164 37.10 1.21 -9.02
#